data_1e30b802bc1d037aa0cd479e527905b7
#
_entry.id   1e30b802bc1d037aa0cd479e527905b7
#
_cell.length_a   1.000
_cell.length_b   1.000
_cell.length_c   1.000
_cell.angle_alpha   90.00
_cell.angle_beta   90.00
_cell.angle_gamma   90.00
#
_symmetry.space_group_name_H-M   'P 1'
#
loop_
_entity.id
_entity.type
_entity.pdbx_description
1 polymer ?
#
loop_
_entity_poly.entity_id
_entity_poly.type
_entity_poly.pdbx_seq_one_letter_code
_entity_poly.pdbx_strand_id
1 'polypeptide(L)'
;MDSCNEPAILFHKTLNKKLENYVHSLQEIQNKHVSDFALYTPINSVQSFLARYELMKMIQDIPGAVVEMGVCSGNGLLSLFHCHNILQPTYKYREFYGFDTFEGFPEVHKNDISHIKWEKGDFANDSYDKLLNLISVHSNYCYAAPNVKLVKGDVNETLPKLLEENKHIIVSLLYLDLDIYEPTKTALHYLLPKMAKGSIVAFDELNWKSFPGETIAALEELGTKYKFKNLLNSGINYCVIE
;
A
#
# COMPACT_ATOMS: atom_id res chain seq x y z
N MET A 1 -19.72 26.13 -17.71
CA MET A 1 -19.34 25.81 -16.30
C MET A 1 -18.29 24.70 -16.31
N ASP A 2 -17.14 24.87 -16.96
CA ASP A 2 -16.16 23.77 -17.12
C ASP A 2 -14.69 24.25 -17.06
N SER A 3 -14.39 25.32 -16.31
CA SER A 3 -13.04 25.89 -16.29
C SER A 3 -12.19 25.55 -15.07
N CYS A 4 -12.68 24.74 -14.11
CA CYS A 4 -11.95 24.44 -12.88
C CYS A 4 -11.07 23.15 -12.94
N ASN A 5 -11.23 22.29 -13.93
CA ASN A 5 -10.55 20.99 -14.00
C ASN A 5 -9.28 20.97 -14.87
N GLU A 6 -9.08 21.94 -15.78
CA GLU A 6 -7.90 21.97 -16.63
C GLU A 6 -6.56 22.04 -15.88
N PRO A 7 -6.41 22.80 -14.78
CA PRO A 7 -5.10 22.88 -14.11
C PRO A 7 -4.67 21.57 -13.45
N ALA A 8 -5.61 20.80 -12.86
CA ALA A 8 -5.29 19.55 -12.19
C ALA A 8 -4.93 18.45 -13.21
N ILE A 9 -5.72 18.32 -14.28
CA ILE A 9 -5.44 17.38 -15.37
C ILE A 9 -4.12 17.73 -16.07
N LEU A 10 -3.86 19.02 -16.30
CA LEU A 10 -2.62 19.51 -16.88
C LEU A 10 -1.44 19.24 -15.94
N PHE A 11 -1.61 19.42 -14.65
CA PHE A 11 -0.59 19.11 -13.64
C PHE A 11 -0.24 17.62 -13.64
N HIS A 12 -1.24 16.73 -13.61
CA HIS A 12 -1.00 15.28 -13.68
C HIS A 12 -0.36 14.85 -14.99
N LYS A 13 -0.83 15.37 -16.14
CA LYS A 13 -0.20 15.11 -17.44
C LYS A 13 1.25 15.61 -17.50
N THR A 14 1.52 16.78 -16.91
CA THR A 14 2.87 17.36 -16.88
C THR A 14 3.77 16.58 -15.93
N LEU A 15 3.24 16.11 -14.80
CA LEU A 15 3.96 15.27 -13.84
C LEU A 15 4.29 13.91 -14.47
N ASN A 16 3.31 13.26 -15.12
CA ASN A 16 3.51 11.99 -15.81
C ASN A 16 4.54 12.14 -16.95
N LYS A 17 4.47 13.20 -17.73
CA LYS A 17 5.45 13.45 -18.79
C LYS A 17 6.86 13.72 -18.24
N LYS A 18 6.98 14.40 -17.10
CA LYS A 18 8.27 14.56 -16.39
C LYS A 18 8.78 13.22 -15.87
N LEU A 19 7.90 12.39 -15.35
CA LEU A 19 8.23 11.06 -14.87
C LEU A 19 8.64 10.14 -16.03
N GLU A 20 7.93 10.17 -17.16
CA GLU A 20 8.29 9.43 -18.37
C GLU A 20 9.66 9.85 -18.90
N ASN A 21 9.93 11.15 -18.99
CA ASN A 21 11.24 11.66 -19.40
C ASN A 21 12.35 11.27 -18.42
N TYR A 22 12.04 11.27 -17.10
CA TYR A 22 12.94 10.81 -16.06
C TYR A 22 13.23 9.31 -16.21
N VAL A 23 12.20 8.48 -16.34
CA VAL A 23 12.32 7.03 -16.57
C VAL A 23 13.10 6.75 -17.86
N HIS A 24 12.83 7.49 -18.92
CA HIS A 24 13.57 7.34 -20.21
C HIS A 24 15.05 7.69 -20.04
N SER A 25 15.38 8.77 -19.34
CA SER A 25 16.78 9.12 -19.03
C SER A 25 17.48 8.09 -18.15
N LEU A 26 16.72 7.35 -17.32
CA LEU A 26 17.24 6.24 -16.52
C LEU A 26 17.48 4.97 -17.34
N GLN A 27 16.74 4.74 -18.43
CA GLN A 27 16.89 3.55 -19.28
C GLN A 27 18.28 3.46 -19.91
N GLU A 28 18.93 4.58 -20.16
CA GLU A 28 20.32 4.61 -20.65
C GLU A 28 21.36 4.21 -19.58
N ILE A 29 20.97 4.22 -18.31
CA ILE A 29 21.85 3.99 -17.15
C ILE A 29 21.66 2.56 -16.58
N GLN A 30 20.74 1.81 -17.09
CA GLN A 30 20.00 0.69 -16.51
C GLN A 30 20.77 -0.54 -16.02
N ASN A 31 22.06 -0.69 -16.12
CA ASN A 31 22.66 -1.99 -15.70
C ASN A 31 23.89 -1.90 -14.80
N LYS A 32 24.30 -0.74 -14.32
CA LYS A 32 25.60 -0.63 -13.62
C LYS A 32 25.56 -0.14 -12.15
N HIS A 33 24.45 0.44 -11.68
CA HIS A 33 24.46 1.18 -10.41
C HIS A 33 23.21 0.97 -9.54
N VAL A 34 22.76 -0.29 -9.36
CA VAL A 34 21.64 -0.60 -8.46
C VAL A 34 21.93 -0.18 -7.01
N SER A 35 23.20 -0.15 -6.60
CA SER A 35 23.64 0.34 -5.30
C SER A 35 23.49 1.85 -5.11
N ASP A 36 23.42 2.59 -6.22
CA ASP A 36 23.39 4.07 -6.21
C ASP A 36 21.97 4.62 -6.32
N PHE A 37 21.00 3.95 -5.68
CA PHE A 37 19.57 4.22 -5.83
C PHE A 37 19.22 5.71 -5.64
N ALA A 38 19.92 6.42 -4.77
CA ALA A 38 19.66 7.82 -4.48
C ALA A 38 19.90 8.76 -5.69
N LEU A 39 20.74 8.33 -6.65
CA LEU A 39 20.97 9.10 -7.87
C LEU A 39 19.78 9.02 -8.85
N TYR A 40 18.98 7.94 -8.74
CA TYR A 40 17.96 7.58 -9.73
C TYR A 40 16.55 7.54 -9.15
N THR A 41 16.41 7.78 -7.85
CA THR A 41 15.11 7.70 -7.17
C THR A 41 14.53 9.10 -6.95
N PRO A 42 13.31 9.39 -7.44
CA PRO A 42 12.63 10.66 -7.18
C PRO A 42 12.45 10.88 -5.68
N ILE A 43 12.49 12.15 -5.27
CA ILE A 43 12.33 12.54 -3.87
C ILE A 43 11.03 12.00 -3.26
N ASN A 44 9.94 11.96 -4.02
CA ASN A 44 8.65 11.44 -3.56
C ASN A 44 8.71 9.94 -3.24
N SER A 45 9.44 9.15 -4.03
CA SER A 45 9.62 7.72 -3.77
C SER A 45 10.47 7.48 -2.52
N VAL A 46 11.52 8.31 -2.31
CA VAL A 46 12.32 8.27 -1.07
C VAL A 46 11.46 8.66 0.13
N GLN A 47 10.63 9.69 0.00
CA GLN A 47 9.72 10.13 1.06
C GLN A 47 8.70 9.04 1.41
N SER A 48 8.11 8.39 0.42
CA SER A 48 7.17 7.28 0.60
C SER A 48 7.85 6.07 1.28
N PHE A 49 9.09 5.74 0.91
CA PHE A 49 9.89 4.71 1.59
C PHE A 49 10.14 5.07 3.06
N LEU A 50 10.56 6.32 3.34
CA LEU A 50 10.80 6.78 4.72
C LEU A 50 9.51 6.82 5.55
N ALA A 51 8.37 7.13 4.94
CA ALA A 51 7.09 7.07 5.62
C ALA A 51 6.76 5.63 6.05
N ARG A 52 6.95 4.64 5.16
CA ARG A 52 6.80 3.23 5.51
C ARG A 52 7.80 2.77 6.58
N TYR A 53 9.02 3.30 6.57
CA TYR A 53 10.00 3.06 7.62
C TYR A 53 9.50 3.55 8.99
N GLU A 54 8.92 4.76 9.07
CA GLU A 54 8.36 5.27 10.31
C GLU A 54 7.16 4.43 10.79
N LEU A 55 6.27 3.99 9.90
CA LEU A 55 5.19 3.05 10.26
C LEU A 55 5.75 1.75 10.86
N MET A 56 6.74 1.16 10.22
CA MET A 56 7.38 -0.07 10.70
C MET A 56 8.08 0.14 12.04
N LYS A 57 8.66 1.32 12.27
CA LYS A 57 9.26 1.69 13.57
C LYS A 57 8.24 1.73 14.70
N MET A 58 7.04 2.25 14.43
CA MET A 58 5.97 2.37 15.44
C MET A 58 5.44 1.01 15.90
N ILE A 59 5.53 -0.02 15.07
CA ILE A 59 4.98 -1.35 15.36
C ILE A 59 6.03 -2.38 15.79
N GLN A 60 7.27 -1.99 16.06
CA GLN A 60 8.34 -2.95 16.38
C GLN A 60 7.96 -3.87 17.56
N ASP A 61 7.38 -3.29 18.60
CA ASP A 61 6.98 -4.00 19.82
C ASP A 61 5.54 -4.52 19.77
N ILE A 62 4.82 -4.30 18.67
CA ILE A 62 3.44 -4.75 18.50
C ILE A 62 3.45 -6.09 17.77
N PRO A 63 3.00 -7.19 18.38
CA PRO A 63 2.94 -8.48 17.70
C PRO A 63 1.85 -8.46 16.62
N GLY A 64 2.12 -9.17 15.53
CA GLY A 64 1.16 -9.31 14.43
C GLY A 64 1.78 -9.16 13.06
N ALA A 65 0.98 -9.49 12.07
CA ALA A 65 1.34 -9.39 10.67
C ALA A 65 1.35 -7.93 10.17
N VAL A 66 2.09 -7.72 9.10
CA VAL A 66 1.96 -6.55 8.22
C VAL A 66 1.11 -6.96 7.04
N VAL A 67 0.05 -6.21 6.79
CA VAL A 67 -0.90 -6.49 5.71
C VAL A 67 -0.98 -5.27 4.81
N GLU A 68 -0.65 -5.44 3.52
CA GLU A 68 -0.87 -4.42 2.49
C GLU A 68 -2.03 -4.86 1.60
N MET A 69 -2.96 -3.96 1.42
CA MET A 69 -4.13 -4.09 0.56
C MET A 69 -3.95 -3.18 -0.64
N GLY A 70 -3.84 -3.77 -1.85
CA GLY A 70 -3.43 -3.05 -3.06
C GLY A 70 -1.91 -3.06 -3.21
N VAL A 71 -1.36 -4.16 -3.72
CA VAL A 71 0.09 -4.36 -3.86
C VAL A 71 0.63 -3.81 -5.18
N CYS A 72 -0.19 -3.82 -6.22
CA CYS A 72 0.16 -3.41 -7.57
C CYS A 72 1.49 -4.04 -8.05
N SER A 73 2.51 -3.24 -8.34
CA SER A 73 3.83 -3.71 -8.77
C SER A 73 4.74 -4.19 -7.62
N GLY A 74 4.32 -4.06 -6.36
CA GLY A 74 5.02 -4.54 -5.18
C GLY A 74 5.94 -3.54 -4.49
N ASN A 75 5.98 -2.29 -4.95
CA ASN A 75 6.88 -1.29 -4.36
C ASN A 75 6.59 -1.03 -2.87
N GLY A 76 5.32 -0.97 -2.48
CA GLY A 76 4.90 -0.77 -1.09
C GLY A 76 5.31 -1.97 -0.22
N LEU A 77 4.91 -3.17 -0.62
CA LEU A 77 5.18 -4.40 0.12
C LEU A 77 6.67 -4.66 0.31
N LEU A 78 7.46 -4.50 -0.75
CA LEU A 78 8.92 -4.64 -0.66
C LEU A 78 9.56 -3.53 0.17
N SER A 79 9.02 -2.31 0.15
CA SER A 79 9.50 -1.25 1.03
C SER A 79 9.27 -1.59 2.51
N LEU A 80 8.07 -2.08 2.87
CA LEU A 80 7.76 -2.55 4.23
C LEU A 80 8.64 -3.73 4.62
N PHE A 81 8.87 -4.69 3.71
CA PHE A 81 9.76 -5.82 3.91
C PHE A 81 11.22 -5.36 4.18
N HIS A 82 11.74 -4.42 3.39
CA HIS A 82 13.08 -3.88 3.61
C HIS A 82 13.18 -3.13 4.93
N CYS A 83 12.19 -2.30 5.26
CA CYS A 83 12.14 -1.58 6.54
C CYS A 83 12.14 -2.55 7.73
N HIS A 84 11.39 -3.66 7.64
CA HIS A 84 11.44 -4.71 8.66
C HIS A 84 12.86 -5.27 8.84
N ASN A 85 13.49 -5.67 7.75
CA ASN A 85 14.84 -6.28 7.81
C ASN A 85 15.92 -5.29 8.28
N ILE A 86 15.74 -3.99 8.05
CA ILE A 86 16.61 -2.94 8.60
C ILE A 86 16.42 -2.80 10.12
N LEU A 87 15.17 -2.77 10.58
CA LEU A 87 14.82 -2.52 11.98
C LEU A 87 14.95 -3.75 12.87
N GLN A 88 14.63 -4.93 12.35
CA GLN A 88 14.55 -6.19 13.07
C GLN A 88 15.20 -7.35 12.28
N PRO A 89 16.49 -7.28 11.95
CA PRO A 89 17.14 -8.19 11.01
C PRO A 89 17.16 -9.66 11.43
N THR A 90 16.97 -9.96 12.72
CA THR A 90 16.92 -11.32 13.26
C THR A 90 15.51 -11.83 13.55
N TYR A 91 14.48 -10.98 13.41
CA TYR A 91 13.10 -11.30 13.75
C TYR A 91 12.33 -11.80 12.53
N LYS A 92 12.33 -13.10 12.28
CA LYS A 92 11.68 -13.77 11.13
C LYS A 92 10.20 -14.12 11.34
N TYR A 93 9.66 -13.90 12.53
CA TYR A 93 8.31 -14.36 12.89
C TYR A 93 7.19 -13.41 12.51
N ARG A 94 7.51 -12.21 12.01
CA ARG A 94 6.52 -11.29 11.48
C ARG A 94 6.12 -11.75 10.09
N GLU A 95 4.84 -12.05 9.89
CA GLU A 95 4.32 -12.39 8.57
C GLU A 95 3.93 -11.15 7.78
N PHE A 96 4.06 -11.23 6.47
CA PHE A 96 3.63 -10.21 5.53
C PHE A 96 2.59 -10.80 4.60
N TYR A 97 1.48 -10.08 4.42
CA TYR A 97 0.43 -10.43 3.47
C TYR A 97 0.23 -9.27 2.51
N GLY A 98 0.29 -9.56 1.21
CA GLY A 98 -0.01 -8.59 0.16
C GLY A 98 -1.23 -9.08 -0.63
N PHE A 99 -2.28 -8.27 -0.68
CA PHE A 99 -3.51 -8.58 -1.41
C PHE A 99 -3.62 -7.71 -2.64
N ASP A 100 -3.93 -8.30 -3.79
CA ASP A 100 -4.21 -7.59 -5.03
C ASP A 100 -4.94 -8.50 -6.01
N THR A 101 -5.78 -7.93 -6.87
CA THR A 101 -6.37 -8.67 -7.98
C THR A 101 -5.34 -8.96 -9.06
N PHE A 102 -4.36 -8.05 -9.27
CA PHE A 102 -3.48 -7.97 -10.42
C PHE A 102 -4.24 -7.85 -11.76
N GLU A 103 -5.54 -7.64 -11.67
CA GLU A 103 -6.48 -7.47 -12.78
C GLU A 103 -7.18 -6.10 -12.74
N GLY A 104 -6.72 -5.22 -11.83
CA GLY A 104 -7.29 -3.89 -11.60
C GLY A 104 -8.55 -3.92 -10.75
N PHE A 105 -9.31 -2.85 -10.77
CA PHE A 105 -10.52 -2.74 -9.96
C PHE A 105 -11.54 -3.83 -10.32
N PRO A 106 -12.02 -4.62 -9.33
CA PRO A 106 -13.01 -5.67 -9.59
C PRO A 106 -14.37 -5.07 -9.97
N GLU A 107 -14.78 -4.03 -9.28
CA GLU A 107 -16.00 -3.25 -9.50
C GLU A 107 -15.85 -1.87 -8.88
N VAL A 108 -16.52 -0.86 -9.44
CA VAL A 108 -16.51 0.52 -8.94
C VAL A 108 -17.87 0.82 -8.31
N HIS A 109 -17.88 1.22 -7.04
CA HIS A 109 -19.10 1.52 -6.29
C HIS A 109 -19.53 2.98 -6.48
N LYS A 110 -20.78 3.31 -6.18
CA LYS A 110 -21.30 4.70 -6.22
C LYS A 110 -20.52 5.67 -5.31
N ASN A 111 -19.91 5.16 -4.25
CA ASN A 111 -19.08 5.94 -3.32
C ASN A 111 -17.70 6.29 -3.90
N ASP A 112 -17.32 5.69 -5.04
CA ASP A 112 -16.08 5.97 -5.77
C ASP A 112 -16.26 7.03 -6.85
N ILE A 113 -17.49 7.55 -7.02
CA ILE A 113 -17.77 8.57 -8.03
C ILE A 113 -17.02 9.86 -7.67
N SER A 114 -16.12 10.26 -8.57
CA SER A 114 -15.31 11.44 -8.45
C SER A 114 -15.35 12.26 -9.76
N HIS A 115 -14.48 13.25 -9.88
CA HIS A 115 -14.25 13.97 -11.14
C HIS A 115 -13.51 13.12 -12.19
N ILE A 116 -12.93 12.01 -11.76
CA ILE A 116 -12.32 10.99 -12.63
C ILE A 116 -13.32 9.84 -12.72
N LYS A 117 -13.54 9.35 -13.94
CA LYS A 117 -14.36 8.18 -14.18
C LYS A 117 -13.46 6.94 -14.09
N TRP A 118 -13.56 6.23 -12.97
CA TRP A 118 -12.91 4.95 -12.77
C TRP A 118 -13.77 3.83 -13.36
N GLU A 119 -13.15 2.81 -13.89
CA GLU A 119 -13.82 1.67 -14.50
C GLU A 119 -13.21 0.35 -13.99
N LYS A 120 -13.98 -0.73 -14.11
CA LYS A 120 -13.47 -2.08 -13.85
C LYS A 120 -12.26 -2.37 -14.73
N GLY A 121 -11.20 -2.90 -14.13
CA GLY A 121 -9.94 -3.22 -14.80
C GLY A 121 -8.92 -2.07 -14.80
N ASP A 122 -9.27 -0.87 -14.34
CA ASP A 122 -8.28 0.19 -14.14
C ASP A 122 -7.19 -0.30 -13.16
N PHE A 123 -5.94 0.11 -13.40
CA PHE A 123 -4.75 -0.36 -12.69
C PHE A 123 -4.39 -1.85 -12.85
N ALA A 124 -5.00 -2.56 -13.81
CA ALA A 124 -4.58 -3.92 -14.12
C ALA A 124 -3.09 -3.99 -14.47
N ASN A 125 -2.41 -5.02 -13.95
CA ASN A 125 -0.99 -5.22 -14.19
C ASN A 125 -0.65 -6.73 -14.20
N ASP A 126 0.49 -7.08 -14.76
CA ASP A 126 1.00 -8.45 -14.88
C ASP A 126 2.17 -8.75 -13.94
N SER A 127 2.24 -8.05 -12.82
CA SER A 127 3.42 -8.08 -11.94
C SER A 127 3.46 -9.28 -10.97
N TYR A 128 2.42 -10.10 -10.85
CA TYR A 128 2.31 -11.15 -9.84
C TYR A 128 3.53 -12.10 -9.81
N ASP A 129 3.85 -12.75 -10.94
CA ASP A 129 4.98 -13.69 -11.00
C ASP A 129 6.33 -13.01 -10.83
N LYS A 130 6.46 -11.79 -11.39
CA LYS A 130 7.64 -10.96 -11.20
C LYS A 130 7.85 -10.62 -9.73
N LEU A 131 6.79 -10.25 -9.02
CA LEU A 131 6.86 -9.91 -7.61
C LEU A 131 7.20 -11.12 -6.74
N LEU A 132 6.62 -12.29 -7.00
CA LEU A 132 7.01 -13.56 -6.34
C LEU A 132 8.51 -13.82 -6.48
N ASN A 133 9.05 -13.64 -7.68
CA ASN A 133 10.48 -13.80 -7.91
C ASN A 133 11.31 -12.76 -7.15
N LEU A 134 10.90 -11.48 -7.14
CA LEU A 134 11.59 -10.42 -6.41
C LEU A 134 11.58 -10.68 -4.90
N ILE A 135 10.46 -11.10 -4.32
CA ILE A 135 10.37 -11.48 -2.91
C ILE A 135 11.39 -12.59 -2.60
N SER A 136 11.46 -13.63 -3.45
CA SER A 136 12.43 -14.71 -3.29
C SER A 136 13.88 -14.22 -3.35
N VAL A 137 14.21 -13.38 -4.34
CA VAL A 137 15.53 -12.79 -4.49
C VAL A 137 15.91 -11.99 -3.26
N HIS A 138 15.05 -11.05 -2.81
CA HIS A 138 15.35 -10.22 -1.65
C HIS A 138 15.44 -11.02 -0.36
N SER A 139 14.61 -12.06 -0.20
CA SER A 139 14.67 -12.95 0.97
C SER A 139 16.02 -13.65 1.09
N ASN A 140 16.65 -14.00 -0.02
CA ASN A 140 18.00 -14.62 -0.02
C ASN A 140 19.11 -13.69 0.44
N TYR A 141 18.90 -12.37 0.45
CA TYR A 141 19.86 -11.39 0.95
C TYR A 141 19.62 -11.00 2.41
N CYS A 142 18.55 -11.49 3.04
CA CYS A 142 18.25 -11.21 4.44
C CYS A 142 18.90 -12.24 5.36
N TYR A 143 19.31 -11.81 6.55
CA TYR A 143 19.83 -12.73 7.57
C TYR A 143 18.73 -13.69 8.07
N ALA A 144 17.53 -13.16 8.30
CA ALA A 144 16.36 -13.91 8.73
C ALA A 144 15.11 -13.35 8.06
N ALA A 145 14.87 -13.72 6.80
CA ALA A 145 13.76 -13.22 6.03
C ALA A 145 12.40 -13.59 6.68
N PRO A 146 11.49 -12.63 6.84
CA PRO A 146 10.10 -12.92 7.21
C PRO A 146 9.39 -13.65 6.07
N ASN A 147 8.30 -14.35 6.41
CA ASN A 147 7.45 -14.98 5.42
C ASN A 147 6.56 -13.93 4.74
N VAL A 148 6.55 -13.91 3.41
CA VAL A 148 5.71 -13.01 2.61
C VAL A 148 4.77 -13.85 1.76
N LYS A 149 3.47 -13.60 1.87
CA LYS A 149 2.42 -14.26 1.10
C LYS A 149 1.69 -13.26 0.22
N LEU A 150 1.66 -13.50 -1.08
CA LEU A 150 0.78 -12.80 -2.01
C LEU A 150 -0.54 -13.54 -2.12
N VAL A 151 -1.63 -12.81 -1.96
CA VAL A 151 -3.00 -13.31 -2.07
C VAL A 151 -3.63 -12.65 -3.30
N LYS A 152 -3.65 -13.40 -4.42
CA LYS A 152 -4.23 -12.93 -5.67
C LYS A 152 -5.74 -13.10 -5.68
N GLY A 153 -6.47 -12.05 -6.00
CA GLY A 153 -7.92 -12.02 -6.20
C GLY A 153 -8.61 -10.85 -5.48
N ASP A 154 -9.92 -10.78 -5.64
CA ASP A 154 -10.72 -9.76 -4.97
C ASP A 154 -10.65 -9.91 -3.44
N VAL A 155 -10.33 -8.82 -2.75
CA VAL A 155 -10.24 -8.76 -1.28
C VAL A 155 -11.56 -9.18 -0.64
N ASN A 156 -12.70 -8.84 -1.27
CA ASN A 156 -14.03 -9.20 -0.76
C ASN A 156 -14.23 -10.71 -0.63
N GLU A 157 -13.54 -11.51 -1.43
CA GLU A 157 -13.61 -12.97 -1.43
C GLU A 157 -12.42 -13.61 -0.71
N THR A 158 -11.22 -13.10 -0.98
CA THR A 158 -9.96 -13.74 -0.55
C THR A 158 -9.64 -13.51 0.91
N LEU A 159 -9.95 -12.32 1.45
CA LEU A 159 -9.66 -12.01 2.84
C LEU A 159 -10.50 -12.82 3.84
N PRO A 160 -11.84 -12.91 3.72
CA PRO A 160 -12.64 -13.75 4.61
C PRO A 160 -12.17 -15.21 4.62
N LYS A 161 -11.88 -15.76 3.44
CA LYS A 161 -11.41 -17.14 3.29
C LYS A 161 -10.05 -17.34 3.98
N LEU A 162 -9.09 -16.44 3.75
CA LEU A 162 -7.78 -16.52 4.40
C LEU A 162 -7.90 -16.49 5.92
N LEU A 163 -8.78 -15.64 6.47
CA LEU A 163 -8.97 -15.51 7.91
C LEU A 163 -9.72 -16.69 8.53
N GLU A 164 -10.60 -17.36 7.79
CA GLU A 164 -11.24 -18.60 8.21
C GLU A 164 -10.22 -19.74 8.34
N GLU A 165 -9.32 -19.85 7.37
CA GLU A 165 -8.25 -20.85 7.37
C GLU A 165 -7.14 -20.54 8.40
N ASN A 166 -6.95 -19.26 8.74
CA ASN A 166 -5.85 -18.77 9.59
C ASN A 166 -6.38 -17.93 10.78
N LYS A 167 -7.17 -18.52 11.64
CA LYS A 167 -7.84 -17.84 12.77
C LYS A 167 -6.90 -17.16 13.75
N HIS A 168 -5.65 -17.59 13.81
CA HIS A 168 -4.61 -17.10 14.70
C HIS A 168 -4.01 -15.74 14.26
N ILE A 169 -4.29 -15.28 13.06
CA ILE A 169 -3.73 -14.02 12.54
C ILE A 169 -4.20 -12.85 13.41
N ILE A 170 -3.24 -12.10 13.91
CA ILE A 170 -3.39 -10.74 14.43
C ILE A 170 -2.58 -9.78 13.54
N VAL A 171 -2.99 -8.52 13.47
CA VAL A 171 -2.40 -7.53 12.58
C VAL A 171 -1.81 -6.38 13.39
N SER A 172 -0.56 -6.03 13.11
CA SER A 172 0.12 -4.86 13.71
C SER A 172 0.13 -3.64 12.79
N LEU A 173 0.16 -3.86 11.47
CA LEU A 173 0.03 -2.81 10.48
C LEU A 173 -0.92 -3.26 9.38
N LEU A 174 -1.97 -2.51 9.16
CA LEU A 174 -2.84 -2.57 7.99
C LEU A 174 -2.55 -1.35 7.12
N TYR A 175 -1.99 -1.57 5.93
CA TYR A 175 -1.75 -0.53 4.93
C TYR A 175 -2.78 -0.65 3.82
N LEU A 176 -3.60 0.38 3.63
CA LEU A 176 -4.67 0.45 2.65
C LEU A 176 -4.21 1.30 1.47
N ASP A 177 -4.24 0.72 0.27
CA ASP A 177 -3.86 1.29 -1.02
C ASP A 177 -4.74 0.64 -2.10
N LEU A 178 -6.07 0.63 -1.82
CA LEU A 178 -7.07 -0.05 -2.65
C LEU A 178 -7.85 0.94 -3.53
N ASP A 179 -7.68 2.25 -3.26
CA ASP A 179 -8.34 3.35 -3.97
C ASP A 179 -9.87 3.40 -3.81
N ILE A 180 -10.55 2.25 -3.80
CA ILE A 180 -12.00 2.11 -3.93
C ILE A 180 -12.68 1.60 -2.66
N TYR A 181 -13.97 1.91 -2.52
CA TYR A 181 -14.79 1.78 -1.32
C TYR A 181 -14.97 0.35 -0.82
N GLU A 182 -15.51 -0.56 -1.67
CA GLU A 182 -15.93 -1.89 -1.20
C GLU A 182 -14.77 -2.74 -0.64
N PRO A 183 -13.64 -2.91 -1.33
CA PRO A 183 -12.55 -3.69 -0.77
C PRO A 183 -11.88 -3.01 0.43
N THR A 184 -11.84 -1.67 0.49
CA THR A 184 -11.35 -0.94 1.67
C THR A 184 -12.25 -1.18 2.88
N LYS A 185 -13.57 -1.12 2.71
CA LYS A 185 -14.53 -1.41 3.76
C LYS A 185 -14.42 -2.85 4.25
N THR A 186 -14.31 -3.81 3.34
CA THR A 186 -14.09 -5.21 3.66
C THR A 186 -12.82 -5.42 4.46
N ALA A 187 -11.71 -4.82 4.04
CA ALA A 187 -10.44 -4.91 4.76
C ALA A 187 -10.56 -4.38 6.19
N LEU A 188 -11.13 -3.20 6.38
CA LEU A 188 -11.36 -2.63 7.71
C LEU A 188 -12.29 -3.49 8.56
N HIS A 189 -13.44 -3.91 8.02
CA HIS A 189 -14.41 -4.71 8.73
C HIS A 189 -13.81 -6.01 9.30
N TYR A 190 -13.06 -6.74 8.51
CA TYR A 190 -12.49 -8.03 8.91
C TYR A 190 -11.21 -7.92 9.74
N LEU A 191 -10.39 -6.88 9.53
CA LEU A 191 -9.07 -6.80 10.16
C LEU A 191 -9.05 -5.93 11.43
N LEU A 192 -9.91 -4.91 11.58
CA LEU A 192 -9.97 -4.12 12.81
C LEU A 192 -10.16 -4.99 14.08
N PRO A 193 -11.04 -6.01 14.08
CA PRO A 193 -11.19 -6.90 15.25
C PRO A 193 -9.96 -7.76 15.55
N LYS A 194 -8.99 -7.82 14.64
CA LYS A 194 -7.74 -8.57 14.76
C LYS A 194 -6.53 -7.68 15.06
N MET A 195 -6.75 -6.40 15.30
CA MET A 195 -5.70 -5.42 15.58
C MET A 195 -5.66 -5.14 17.09
N ALA A 196 -4.51 -5.41 17.70
CA ALA A 196 -4.28 -5.09 19.11
C ALA A 196 -4.06 -3.58 19.31
N LYS A 197 -4.19 -3.11 20.56
CA LYS A 197 -3.84 -1.72 20.90
C LYS A 197 -2.39 -1.41 20.51
N GLY A 198 -2.19 -0.25 19.93
CA GLY A 198 -0.91 0.18 19.38
C GLY A 198 -0.69 -0.20 17.92
N SER A 199 -1.53 -1.08 17.35
CA SER A 199 -1.50 -1.38 15.91
C SER A 199 -1.87 -0.14 15.09
N ILE A 200 -1.46 -0.12 13.82
CA ILE A 200 -1.62 1.02 12.94
C ILE A 200 -2.47 0.65 11.73
N VAL A 201 -3.44 1.51 11.41
CA VAL A 201 -4.08 1.56 10.09
C VAL A 201 -3.50 2.75 9.36
N ALA A 202 -2.91 2.50 8.20
CA ALA A 202 -2.37 3.51 7.29
C ALA A 202 -3.17 3.53 5.98
N PHE A 203 -3.30 4.72 5.40
CA PHE A 203 -4.10 5.01 4.24
C PHE A 203 -3.25 5.79 3.24
N ASP A 204 -3.29 5.42 1.96
CA ASP A 204 -2.57 6.13 0.91
C ASP A 204 -3.38 7.33 0.40
N GLU A 205 -4.71 7.20 0.22
CA GLU A 205 -5.58 8.20 -0.39
C GLU A 205 -6.55 8.90 0.58
N LEU A 206 -6.35 8.84 1.89
CA LEU A 206 -7.29 9.44 2.84
C LEU A 206 -7.51 10.94 2.55
N ASN A 207 -8.77 11.33 2.36
CA ASN A 207 -9.21 12.69 2.00
C ASN A 207 -8.84 13.13 0.57
N TRP A 208 -8.62 12.19 -0.35
CA TRP A 208 -8.37 12.51 -1.76
C TRP A 208 -9.68 12.55 -2.55
N LYS A 209 -9.87 13.62 -3.33
CA LYS A 209 -11.08 13.80 -4.14
C LYS A 209 -11.17 12.83 -5.31
N SER A 210 -10.03 12.31 -5.77
CA SER A 210 -9.98 11.34 -6.87
C SER A 210 -10.42 9.95 -6.43
N PHE A 211 -10.19 9.61 -5.13
CA PHE A 211 -10.50 8.32 -4.53
C PHE A 211 -11.32 8.50 -3.25
N PRO A 212 -12.57 9.00 -3.36
CA PRO A 212 -13.39 9.30 -2.17
C PRO A 212 -13.80 8.04 -1.41
N GLY A 213 -13.79 6.87 -2.07
CA GLY A 213 -14.24 5.60 -1.53
C GLY A 213 -13.46 5.16 -0.31
N GLU A 214 -12.14 5.27 -0.31
CA GLU A 214 -11.30 4.94 0.84
C GLU A 214 -11.68 5.77 2.08
N THR A 215 -11.83 7.08 1.91
CA THR A 215 -12.22 7.99 3.00
C THR A 215 -13.60 7.65 3.56
N ILE A 216 -14.57 7.37 2.69
CA ILE A 216 -15.94 7.03 3.09
C ILE A 216 -15.92 5.73 3.90
N ALA A 217 -15.24 4.69 3.41
CA ALA A 217 -15.09 3.42 4.11
C ALA A 217 -14.41 3.59 5.47
N ALA A 218 -13.34 4.40 5.53
CA ALA A 218 -12.64 4.69 6.78
C ALA A 218 -13.54 5.38 7.81
N LEU A 219 -14.36 6.35 7.39
CA LEU A 219 -15.30 7.04 8.28
C LEU A 219 -16.44 6.15 8.75
N GLU A 220 -16.92 5.21 7.93
CA GLU A 220 -17.95 4.26 8.32
C GLU A 220 -17.46 3.24 9.35
N GLU A 221 -16.26 2.69 9.18
CA GLU A 221 -15.72 1.62 10.02
C GLU A 221 -15.00 2.16 11.29
N LEU A 222 -14.26 3.25 11.18
CA LEU A 222 -13.49 3.84 12.27
C LEU A 222 -14.21 5.02 12.94
N GLY A 223 -15.07 5.72 12.20
CA GLY A 223 -15.66 6.98 12.65
C GLY A 223 -14.60 8.06 12.88
N THR A 224 -14.91 9.00 13.78
CA THR A 224 -14.02 10.10 14.14
C THR A 224 -13.39 9.93 15.53
N LYS A 225 -13.52 8.74 16.13
CA LYS A 225 -12.97 8.46 17.46
C LYS A 225 -11.44 8.29 17.47
N TYR A 226 -10.85 7.97 16.34
CA TYR A 226 -9.40 7.87 16.20
C TYR A 226 -8.80 9.18 15.69
N LYS A 227 -7.59 9.50 16.14
CA LYS A 227 -6.85 10.65 15.65
C LYS A 227 -6.10 10.29 14.37
N PHE A 228 -6.57 10.77 13.23
CA PHE A 228 -5.83 10.69 11.98
C PHE A 228 -4.64 11.67 11.98
N LYS A 229 -3.50 11.22 11.50
CA LYS A 229 -2.26 11.97 11.41
C LYS A 229 -1.66 11.80 10.02
N ASN A 230 -1.09 12.87 9.48
CA ASN A 230 -0.28 12.77 8.26
C ASN A 230 1.15 12.38 8.62
N LEU A 231 1.77 11.57 7.80
CA LEU A 231 3.11 11.06 8.04
C LEU A 231 4.13 11.76 7.14
N LEU A 232 5.07 12.48 7.75
CA LEU A 232 6.20 13.15 7.08
C LEU A 232 5.79 14.06 5.89
N ASN A 233 4.61 14.66 5.95
CA ASN A 233 4.04 15.42 4.83
C ASN A 233 3.98 14.63 3.50
N SER A 234 3.96 13.30 3.59
CA SER A 234 3.65 12.40 2.46
C SER A 234 2.13 12.36 2.20
N GLY A 235 1.70 11.65 1.16
CA GLY A 235 0.27 11.32 0.97
C GLY A 235 -0.28 10.43 2.07
N ILE A 236 0.60 9.68 2.77
CA ILE A 236 0.21 8.64 3.73
C ILE A 236 -0.34 9.27 5.01
N ASN A 237 -1.52 8.83 5.38
CA ASN A 237 -2.18 9.17 6.64
C ASN A 237 -2.34 7.90 7.49
N TYR A 238 -2.43 8.03 8.81
CA TYR A 238 -2.57 6.88 9.68
C TYR A 238 -3.34 7.20 10.95
N CYS A 239 -3.87 6.16 11.58
CA CYS A 239 -4.32 6.21 12.98
C CYS A 239 -3.76 5.01 13.76
N VAL A 240 -3.70 5.17 15.09
CA VAL A 240 -3.27 4.13 16.03
C VAL A 240 -4.51 3.56 16.71
N ILE A 241 -4.61 2.25 16.79
CA ILE A 241 -5.68 1.52 17.48
C ILE A 241 -5.45 1.64 19.01
N GLU A 242 -6.45 2.16 19.73
CA GLU A 242 -6.39 2.45 21.17
C GLU A 242 -7.14 1.42 22.03
#